data_3e2981a1b5a9eab69478af2d513761d2
#
_entry.id   3e2981a1b5a9eab69478af2d513761d2
#
_cell.length_a   1.000
_cell.length_b   1.000
_cell.length_c   1.000
_cell.angle_alpha   90.00
_cell.angle_beta   90.00
_cell.angle_gamma   90.00
#
_symmetry.space_group_name_H-M   'P 1'
#
loop_
_entity.id
_entity.type
_entity.pdbx_description
1 polymer ?
#
loop_
_entity_poly.entity_id
_entity_poly.type
_entity_poly.pdbx_seq_one_letter_code
_entity_poly.pdbx_strand_id
1 'polypeptide(L)'
;GEGDYSFLRASLRELLLEYGWRTNRTDRNGDNLFEGGFLGLDNIAIFDRRYPLKDGSRIEQSDGTSWMGLLSLNLLQTVVLLAEENSEEYIDLCARFTRDFSRLTFALNSPSGRGYVNWDEQDGFYYDVLKRPDGSTDYLRTRSISGLIPLLAVASFHVDEVKAIPALDISQTLARLGEERGAPFDSISHLGSWNHDRALFSIVPPERLRRILERVFDEEEFLSPYGIRSLSKIYENNPYSYQQGNDFATISYSPADSPVAMFGGNSNWRGPVWMPINFLLIEALQKFGHFFGDDFKMEFPTGSGQEMNLWDISLELEKRLIGIFRRDQSQRRAFNGDVDLFQNDPLWRDLFLFNEYFHGCNGSGVGASHQTGWTAIVAKMMTQLQRWQPNTES
;
A
#
# COMPACT_ATOMS: atom_id res chain seq x y z
N GLY A 1 14.71 -15.59 -19.06
CA GLY A 1 15.32 -14.78 -20.13
C GLY A 1 16.35 -13.87 -19.51
N GLU A 2 17.40 -13.51 -20.23
CA GLU A 2 18.36 -12.50 -19.79
C GLU A 2 17.64 -11.17 -19.55
N GLY A 3 17.93 -10.53 -18.42
CA GLY A 3 17.36 -9.23 -18.08
C GLY A 3 17.86 -8.14 -19.04
N ASP A 4 17.02 -7.16 -19.36
CA ASP A 4 17.44 -5.99 -20.14
C ASP A 4 18.08 -4.94 -19.21
N TYR A 5 19.37 -5.12 -18.92
CA TYR A 5 20.14 -4.19 -18.08
C TYR A 5 20.23 -2.78 -18.70
N SER A 6 20.16 -2.65 -20.02
CA SER A 6 20.16 -1.36 -20.70
C SER A 6 18.89 -0.57 -20.38
N PHE A 7 17.74 -1.25 -20.44
CA PHE A 7 16.46 -0.69 -20.04
C PHE A 7 16.45 -0.32 -18.55
N LEU A 8 16.94 -1.20 -17.68
CA LEU A 8 17.01 -0.93 -16.23
C LEU A 8 17.85 0.30 -15.92
N ARG A 9 19.02 0.46 -16.55
CA ARG A 9 19.88 1.64 -16.40
C ARG A 9 19.21 2.92 -16.87
N ALA A 10 18.53 2.88 -18.01
CA ALA A 10 17.80 4.04 -18.52
C ALA A 10 16.65 4.44 -17.58
N SER A 11 15.86 3.46 -17.13
CA SER A 11 14.75 3.67 -16.18
C SER A 11 15.25 4.21 -14.84
N LEU A 12 16.37 3.68 -14.32
CA LEU A 12 16.95 4.15 -13.06
C LEU A 12 17.33 5.63 -13.13
N ARG A 13 17.90 6.11 -14.24
CA ARG A 13 18.27 7.53 -14.39
C ARG A 13 17.07 8.46 -14.24
N GLU A 14 15.97 8.16 -14.92
CA GLU A 14 14.73 8.95 -14.81
C GLU A 14 14.14 8.90 -13.40
N LEU A 15 14.10 7.72 -12.80
CA LEU A 15 13.59 7.53 -11.44
C LEU A 15 14.46 8.23 -10.38
N LEU A 16 15.78 8.32 -10.58
CA LEU A 16 16.68 9.06 -9.68
C LEU A 16 16.38 10.56 -9.65
N LEU A 17 16.04 11.16 -10.80
CA LEU A 17 15.65 12.57 -10.89
C LEU A 17 14.37 12.81 -10.09
N GLU A 18 13.36 11.97 -10.28
CA GLU A 18 12.11 12.06 -9.55
C GLU A 18 12.29 11.79 -8.05
N TYR A 19 13.07 10.77 -7.69
CA TYR A 19 13.38 10.47 -6.30
C TYR A 19 14.07 11.65 -5.61
N GLY A 20 15.06 12.28 -6.27
CA GLY A 20 15.74 13.45 -5.77
C GLY A 20 14.79 14.63 -5.53
N TRP A 21 13.84 14.86 -6.43
CA TRP A 21 12.83 15.91 -6.27
C TRP A 21 11.89 15.61 -5.07
N ARG A 22 11.47 14.37 -4.91
CA ARG A 22 10.60 13.94 -3.80
C ARG A 22 11.30 14.01 -2.45
N THR A 23 12.55 13.54 -2.34
CA THR A 23 13.31 13.56 -1.09
C THR A 23 13.61 14.96 -0.54
N ASN A 24 13.48 15.99 -1.37
CA ASN A 24 13.57 17.40 -0.94
C ASN A 24 12.26 17.94 -0.32
N ARG A 25 11.20 17.14 -0.24
CA ARG A 25 9.88 17.51 0.30
C ARG A 25 9.61 16.88 1.67
N THR A 26 10.61 16.88 2.52
CA THR A 26 10.47 16.41 3.90
C THR A 26 9.72 17.44 4.76
N ASP A 27 9.23 16.99 5.90
CA ASP A 27 8.62 17.81 6.91
C ASP A 27 9.57 18.92 7.42
N ARG A 28 8.98 19.99 7.96
CA ARG A 28 9.73 21.17 8.44
C ARG A 28 10.66 20.90 9.62
N ASN A 29 10.41 19.83 10.36
CA ASN A 29 11.19 19.46 11.55
C ASN A 29 12.40 18.60 11.21
N GLY A 30 12.52 18.11 9.97
CA GLY A 30 13.59 17.19 9.53
C GLY A 30 13.45 15.79 10.11
N ASP A 31 12.24 15.36 10.46
CA ASP A 31 11.95 14.05 11.05
C ASP A 31 11.88 12.93 9.99
N ASN A 32 12.10 13.26 8.73
CA ASN A 32 11.99 12.39 7.55
C ASN A 32 10.57 11.87 7.29
N LEU A 33 9.55 12.61 7.70
CA LEU A 33 8.17 12.41 7.28
C LEU A 33 7.89 13.17 5.99
N PHE A 34 6.93 12.69 5.24
CA PHE A 34 6.50 13.32 4.00
C PHE A 34 5.06 13.78 4.14
N GLU A 35 4.80 15.04 3.83
CA GLU A 35 3.50 15.70 3.92
C GLU A 35 3.00 16.11 2.53
N GLY A 36 1.71 16.39 2.46
CA GLY A 36 1.05 16.95 1.28
C GLY A 36 0.40 15.92 0.38
N GLY A 37 -0.76 16.27 -0.17
CA GLY A 37 -1.63 15.38 -0.94
C GLY A 37 -1.11 14.99 -2.33
N PHE A 38 0.19 14.86 -2.53
CA PHE A 38 0.81 14.61 -3.84
C PHE A 38 0.61 13.16 -4.37
N LEU A 39 -0.06 12.29 -3.63
CA LEU A 39 -0.23 10.87 -3.97
C LEU A 39 -1.64 10.51 -4.46
N GLY A 40 -2.51 11.49 -4.68
CA GLY A 40 -3.75 11.30 -5.41
C GLY A 40 -4.82 10.45 -4.71
N LEU A 41 -4.80 10.34 -3.38
CA LEU A 41 -5.88 9.74 -2.59
C LEU A 41 -6.88 10.81 -2.17
N ASP A 42 -7.56 11.43 -3.13
CA ASP A 42 -8.22 12.73 -3.00
C ASP A 42 -9.10 12.88 -1.75
N ASN A 43 -10.22 12.17 -1.67
CA ASN A 43 -11.18 12.32 -0.58
C ASN A 43 -11.02 11.29 0.56
N ILE A 44 -9.86 10.62 0.65
CA ILE A 44 -9.63 9.48 1.58
C ILE A 44 -9.70 9.89 3.05
N ALA A 45 -9.22 11.08 3.38
CA ALA A 45 -9.15 11.57 4.75
C ALA A 45 -10.44 12.30 5.17
N ILE A 46 -10.59 12.49 6.48
CA ILE A 46 -11.73 13.21 7.04
C ILE A 46 -11.65 14.72 6.77
N PHE A 47 -10.43 15.28 6.73
CA PHE A 47 -10.15 16.66 6.34
C PHE A 47 -9.27 16.71 5.10
N ASP A 48 -9.24 17.86 4.42
CA ASP A 48 -8.32 18.10 3.30
C ASP A 48 -6.88 18.16 3.82
N ARG A 49 -6.08 17.16 3.49
CA ARG A 49 -4.70 17.00 3.99
C ARG A 49 -3.69 17.97 3.38
N ARG A 50 -4.06 18.74 2.35
CA ARG A 50 -3.17 19.68 1.67
C ARG A 50 -2.89 20.94 2.48
N TYR A 51 -3.81 21.32 3.36
CA TYR A 51 -3.78 22.58 4.07
C TYR A 51 -3.93 22.38 5.57
N PRO A 52 -3.31 23.27 6.40
CA PRO A 52 -3.62 23.35 7.82
C PRO A 52 -5.11 23.64 8.05
N LEU A 53 -5.66 23.14 9.14
CA LEU A 53 -7.00 23.52 9.59
C LEU A 53 -7.04 25.00 9.98
N LYS A 54 -8.25 25.55 10.19
CA LYS A 54 -8.43 26.99 10.51
C LYS A 54 -7.74 27.45 11.78
N ASP A 55 -7.54 26.54 12.73
CA ASP A 55 -6.82 26.80 13.99
C ASP A 55 -5.29 26.63 13.86
N GLY A 56 -4.79 26.30 12.68
CA GLY A 56 -3.39 26.02 12.40
C GLY A 56 -2.93 24.59 12.64
N SER A 57 -3.83 23.70 13.08
CA SER A 57 -3.55 22.27 13.19
C SER A 57 -3.20 21.65 11.83
N ARG A 58 -2.31 20.65 11.83
CA ARG A 58 -1.83 19.95 10.63
C ARG A 58 -2.03 18.46 10.73
N ILE A 59 -2.06 17.80 9.57
CA ILE A 59 -2.22 16.34 9.46
C ILE A 59 -0.89 15.74 9.03
N GLU A 60 -0.32 14.93 9.92
CA GLU A 60 0.86 14.13 9.66
C GLU A 60 0.42 12.80 9.05
N GLN A 61 0.72 12.63 7.76
CA GLN A 61 0.15 11.56 6.95
C GLN A 61 0.88 10.23 7.13
N SER A 62 0.12 9.14 7.26
CA SER A 62 0.66 7.77 7.34
C SER A 62 1.12 7.23 5.99
N ASP A 63 0.44 7.60 4.91
CA ASP A 63 0.70 7.09 3.55
C ASP A 63 1.89 7.77 2.87
N GLY A 64 2.06 9.09 3.00
CA GLY A 64 3.09 9.83 2.29
C GLY A 64 4.50 9.28 2.51
N THR A 65 4.85 9.07 3.78
CA THR A 65 6.16 8.49 4.16
C THR A 65 6.29 7.04 3.71
N SER A 66 5.21 6.26 3.77
CA SER A 66 5.18 4.87 3.36
C SER A 66 5.37 4.69 1.85
N TRP A 67 4.79 5.58 1.03
CA TRP A 67 5.04 5.61 -0.41
C TRP A 67 6.52 5.86 -0.73
N MET A 68 7.19 6.73 0.02
CA MET A 68 8.62 6.95 -0.14
C MET A 68 9.42 5.71 0.25
N GLY A 69 8.97 4.97 1.27
CA GLY A 69 9.54 3.67 1.65
C GLY A 69 9.43 2.65 0.52
N LEU A 70 8.26 2.51 -0.10
CA LEU A 70 8.05 1.65 -1.28
C LEU A 70 8.98 2.05 -2.43
N LEU A 71 9.06 3.34 -2.75
CA LEU A 71 9.91 3.83 -3.83
C LEU A 71 11.39 3.56 -3.55
N SER A 72 11.85 3.80 -2.31
CA SER A 72 13.23 3.51 -1.90
C SER A 72 13.58 2.03 -2.07
N LEU A 73 12.68 1.12 -1.68
CA LEU A 73 12.90 -0.32 -1.81
C LEU A 73 12.87 -0.80 -3.27
N ASN A 74 11.98 -0.27 -4.10
CA ASN A 74 11.95 -0.62 -5.52
C ASN A 74 13.23 -0.14 -6.24
N LEU A 75 13.72 1.06 -5.91
CA LEU A 75 15.00 1.54 -6.41
C LEU A 75 16.17 0.70 -5.88
N LEU A 76 16.13 0.31 -4.59
CA LEU A 76 17.12 -0.57 -4.01
C LEU A 76 17.17 -1.92 -4.73
N GLN A 77 16.05 -2.57 -4.98
CA GLN A 77 15.99 -3.82 -5.74
C GLN A 77 16.57 -3.65 -7.16
N THR A 78 16.28 -2.53 -7.82
CA THR A 78 16.82 -2.24 -9.16
C THR A 78 18.34 -2.08 -9.13
N VAL A 79 18.89 -1.35 -8.16
CA VAL A 79 20.35 -1.14 -8.09
C VAL A 79 21.10 -2.40 -7.63
N VAL A 80 20.48 -3.25 -6.79
CA VAL A 80 21.06 -4.56 -6.42
C VAL A 80 21.21 -5.44 -7.66
N LEU A 81 20.18 -5.54 -8.51
CA LEU A 81 20.26 -6.27 -9.78
C LEU A 81 21.37 -5.71 -10.70
N LEU A 82 21.52 -4.39 -10.77
CA LEU A 82 22.57 -3.77 -11.57
C LEU A 82 23.97 -3.96 -10.95
N ALA A 83 24.07 -4.06 -9.64
CA ALA A 83 25.33 -4.31 -8.92
C ALA A 83 25.87 -5.74 -9.16
N GLU A 84 25.02 -6.70 -9.53
CA GLU A 84 25.48 -8.02 -9.99
C GLU A 84 26.37 -7.94 -11.23
N GLU A 85 26.10 -6.97 -12.12
CA GLU A 85 26.87 -6.74 -13.34
C GLU A 85 28.10 -5.84 -13.09
N ASN A 86 27.95 -4.79 -12.26
CA ASN A 86 29.01 -3.85 -11.91
C ASN A 86 28.83 -3.30 -10.49
N SER A 87 29.38 -3.97 -9.50
CA SER A 87 29.21 -3.62 -8.09
C SER A 87 29.80 -2.24 -7.73
N GLU A 88 30.94 -1.84 -8.31
CA GLU A 88 31.61 -0.57 -7.98
C GLU A 88 30.77 0.65 -8.36
N GLU A 89 30.02 0.57 -9.47
CA GLU A 89 29.19 1.67 -9.95
C GLU A 89 27.95 1.92 -9.06
N TYR A 90 27.38 0.84 -8.48
CA TYR A 90 26.07 0.93 -7.83
C TYR A 90 26.09 0.84 -6.30
N ILE A 91 27.24 0.55 -5.68
CA ILE A 91 27.35 0.35 -4.22
C ILE A 91 26.92 1.60 -3.41
N ASP A 92 27.25 2.78 -3.89
CA ASP A 92 26.87 4.03 -3.23
C ASP A 92 25.35 4.28 -3.28
N LEU A 93 24.69 3.86 -4.37
CA LEU A 93 23.24 3.92 -4.49
C LEU A 93 22.57 2.89 -3.57
N CYS A 94 23.13 1.69 -3.44
CA CYS A 94 22.67 0.71 -2.45
C CYS A 94 22.73 1.30 -1.04
N ALA A 95 23.86 1.89 -0.65
CA ALA A 95 24.02 2.54 0.64
C ALA A 95 23.03 3.70 0.85
N ARG A 96 22.79 4.49 -0.18
CA ARG A 96 21.84 5.60 -0.14
C ARG A 96 20.42 5.12 0.13
N PHE A 97 19.91 4.19 -0.69
CA PHE A 97 18.53 3.72 -0.56
C PHE A 97 18.29 2.93 0.72
N THR A 98 19.26 2.13 1.17
CA THR A 98 19.19 1.43 2.46
C THR A 98 19.07 2.42 3.61
N ARG A 99 19.93 3.46 3.61
CA ARG A 99 19.88 4.52 4.63
C ARG A 99 18.56 5.30 4.58
N ASP A 100 18.08 5.66 3.39
CA ASP A 100 16.85 6.42 3.23
C ASP A 100 15.64 5.60 3.71
N PHE A 101 15.56 4.32 3.31
CA PHE A 101 14.53 3.39 3.81
C PHE A 101 14.58 3.23 5.33
N SER A 102 15.78 3.07 5.92
CA SER A 102 15.94 2.95 7.36
C SER A 102 15.42 4.20 8.11
N ARG A 103 15.69 5.40 7.58
CA ARG A 103 15.19 6.66 8.15
C ARG A 103 13.68 6.78 8.10
N LEU A 104 13.08 6.39 6.97
CA LEU A 104 11.62 6.39 6.79
C LEU A 104 10.95 5.40 7.74
N THR A 105 11.51 4.20 7.85
CA THR A 105 11.03 3.15 8.74
C THR A 105 11.11 3.58 10.20
N PHE A 106 12.23 4.20 10.59
CA PHE A 106 12.40 4.79 11.92
C PHE A 106 11.38 5.89 12.19
N ALA A 107 11.17 6.79 11.22
CA ALA A 107 10.23 7.89 11.36
C ALA A 107 8.78 7.41 11.60
N LEU A 108 8.34 6.35 10.94
CA LEU A 108 6.98 5.82 11.10
C LEU A 108 6.77 5.03 12.40
N ASN A 109 7.82 4.38 12.91
CA ASN A 109 7.70 3.43 14.01
C ASN A 109 8.25 3.92 15.35
N SER A 110 9.05 5.01 15.37
CA SER A 110 9.64 5.57 16.59
C SER A 110 9.12 6.98 16.87
N PRO A 111 8.72 7.28 18.10
CA PRO A 111 8.29 8.63 18.48
C PRO A 111 9.42 9.66 18.45
N SER A 112 10.67 9.24 18.61
CA SER A 112 11.95 9.99 18.49
C SER A 112 11.89 11.50 18.72
N GLY A 113 11.37 11.94 19.87
CA GLY A 113 11.27 13.35 20.23
C GLY A 113 10.02 14.07 19.71
N ARG A 114 9.25 13.47 18.81
CA ARG A 114 7.98 14.02 18.31
C ARG A 114 6.82 13.79 19.27
N GLY A 115 6.90 12.77 20.12
CA GLY A 115 5.86 12.38 21.07
C GLY A 115 4.71 11.56 20.45
N TYR A 116 4.77 11.21 19.15
CA TYR A 116 3.77 10.40 18.47
C TYR A 116 4.40 9.52 17.39
N VAL A 117 3.66 8.48 17.00
CA VAL A 117 3.87 7.64 15.82
C VAL A 117 2.55 7.53 15.05
N ASN A 118 2.59 7.10 13.79
CA ASN A 118 1.35 6.89 13.03
C ASN A 118 0.64 5.57 13.38
N TRP A 119 1.31 4.66 14.08
CA TRP A 119 0.73 3.41 14.57
C TRP A 119 -0.06 3.61 15.85
N ASP A 120 -1.36 3.32 15.82
CA ASP A 120 -2.20 3.26 17.01
C ASP A 120 -2.13 1.85 17.62
N GLU A 121 -1.45 1.72 18.76
CA GLU A 121 -1.26 0.43 19.43
C GLU A 121 -2.58 -0.14 19.95
N GLN A 122 -3.53 0.69 20.35
CA GLN A 122 -4.82 0.23 20.85
C GLN A 122 -5.66 -0.38 19.72
N ASP A 123 -5.75 0.31 18.58
CA ASP A 123 -6.60 -0.14 17.47
C ASP A 123 -5.87 -1.08 16.51
N GLY A 124 -4.53 -1.13 16.54
CA GLY A 124 -3.72 -2.00 15.69
C GLY A 124 -3.77 -1.60 14.22
N PHE A 125 -3.64 -0.30 13.95
CA PHE A 125 -3.74 0.24 12.61
C PHE A 125 -2.89 1.51 12.47
N TYR A 126 -2.45 1.85 11.25
CA TYR A 126 -1.80 3.11 10.97
C TYR A 126 -2.83 4.19 10.66
N TYR A 127 -2.67 5.36 11.30
CA TYR A 127 -3.56 6.49 11.12
C TYR A 127 -2.80 7.78 10.82
N ASP A 128 -3.46 8.68 10.15
CA ASP A 128 -3.05 10.07 10.12
C ASP A 128 -3.14 10.66 11.53
N VAL A 129 -2.18 11.51 11.91
CA VAL A 129 -2.12 12.16 13.21
C VAL A 129 -2.39 13.65 13.05
N LEU A 130 -3.38 14.15 13.75
CA LEU A 130 -3.61 15.59 13.88
C LEU A 130 -2.64 16.17 14.90
N LYS A 131 -1.80 17.13 14.47
CA LYS A 131 -0.87 17.87 15.32
C LYS A 131 -1.36 19.29 15.50
N ARG A 132 -1.61 19.68 16.76
CA ARG A 132 -2.10 21.02 17.11
C ARG A 132 -0.96 22.00 17.34
N PRO A 133 -1.22 23.33 17.27
CA PRO A 133 -0.20 24.35 17.52
C PRO A 133 0.45 24.29 18.91
N ASP A 134 -0.26 23.77 19.91
CA ASP A 134 0.26 23.56 21.28
C ASP A 134 1.14 22.31 21.43
N GLY A 135 1.34 21.56 20.32
CA GLY A 135 2.12 20.33 20.28
C GLY A 135 1.33 19.06 20.66
N SER A 136 0.08 19.19 21.11
CA SER A 136 -0.76 18.01 21.36
C SER A 136 -1.14 17.30 20.06
N THR A 137 -1.35 16.00 20.15
CA THR A 137 -1.67 15.16 19.00
C THR A 137 -2.89 14.29 19.23
N ASP A 138 -3.54 13.87 18.14
CA ASP A 138 -4.65 12.93 18.18
C ASP A 138 -4.68 12.07 16.90
N TYR A 139 -5.14 10.82 17.00
CA TYR A 139 -5.33 9.97 15.84
C TYR A 139 -6.64 10.29 15.11
N LEU A 140 -6.55 10.48 13.79
CA LEU A 140 -7.73 10.51 12.93
C LEU A 140 -8.06 9.08 12.53
N ARG A 141 -8.86 8.38 13.32
CA ARG A 141 -9.13 6.93 13.22
C ARG A 141 -10.02 6.59 12.02
N THR A 142 -9.58 6.96 10.83
CA THR A 142 -10.22 6.59 9.57
C THR A 142 -9.57 5.34 9.02
N ARG A 143 -10.21 4.17 9.17
CA ARG A 143 -9.72 2.91 8.60
C ARG A 143 -9.88 2.92 7.09
N SER A 144 -8.82 3.28 6.41
CA SER A 144 -8.75 3.41 4.95
C SER A 144 -7.44 2.85 4.41
N ILE A 145 -7.31 2.78 3.10
CA ILE A 145 -6.06 2.33 2.47
C ILE A 145 -4.87 3.21 2.80
N SER A 146 -5.04 4.46 3.28
CA SER A 146 -3.91 5.27 3.78
C SER A 146 -3.12 4.51 4.85
N GLY A 147 -3.82 3.81 5.76
CA GLY A 147 -3.20 2.99 6.80
C GLY A 147 -2.72 1.62 6.31
N LEU A 148 -3.02 1.23 5.07
CA LEU A 148 -2.51 0.01 4.44
C LEU A 148 -1.25 0.26 3.59
N ILE A 149 -0.99 1.51 3.19
CA ILE A 149 0.19 1.84 2.38
C ILE A 149 1.52 1.40 3.03
N PRO A 150 1.69 1.45 4.36
CA PRO A 150 2.88 0.90 5.01
C PRO A 150 3.20 -0.56 4.65
N LEU A 151 2.19 -1.40 4.39
CA LEU A 151 2.36 -2.80 3.97
C LEU A 151 3.07 -2.92 2.61
N LEU A 152 2.90 -1.92 1.73
CA LEU A 152 3.46 -1.94 0.38
C LEU A 152 4.97 -1.75 0.37
N ALA A 153 5.51 -1.10 1.41
CA ALA A 153 6.94 -0.85 1.55
C ALA A 153 7.65 -2.10 2.12
N VAL A 154 7.74 -3.12 1.29
CA VAL A 154 8.36 -4.41 1.59
C VAL A 154 9.21 -4.90 0.41
N ALA A 155 10.37 -5.46 0.71
CA ALA A 155 11.24 -6.16 -0.22
C ALA A 155 11.89 -7.38 0.45
N SER A 156 12.06 -8.45 -0.31
CA SER A 156 12.79 -9.64 0.12
C SER A 156 14.03 -9.79 -0.75
N PHE A 157 15.19 -9.94 -0.11
CA PHE A 157 16.49 -10.15 -0.75
C PHE A 157 17.01 -11.55 -0.41
N HIS A 158 17.84 -12.11 -1.27
CA HIS A 158 18.59 -13.31 -0.92
C HIS A 158 19.68 -12.97 0.10
N VAL A 159 19.94 -13.84 1.06
CA VAL A 159 20.99 -13.59 2.08
C VAL A 159 22.37 -13.39 1.44
N ASP A 160 22.64 -14.06 0.32
CA ASP A 160 23.91 -13.91 -0.40
C ASP A 160 24.05 -12.53 -1.06
N GLU A 161 22.95 -11.92 -1.55
CA GLU A 161 22.95 -10.53 -2.05
C GLU A 161 23.31 -9.55 -0.93
N VAL A 162 22.71 -9.73 0.25
CA VAL A 162 22.99 -8.87 1.41
C VAL A 162 24.42 -9.05 1.90
N LYS A 163 24.96 -10.27 1.89
CA LYS A 163 26.36 -10.53 2.26
C LYS A 163 27.35 -9.96 1.24
N ALA A 164 27.02 -10.02 -0.05
CA ALA A 164 27.84 -9.49 -1.12
C ALA A 164 27.90 -7.95 -1.14
N ILE A 165 26.86 -7.30 -0.62
CA ILE A 165 26.72 -5.83 -0.58
C ILE A 165 26.58 -5.37 0.88
N PRO A 166 27.68 -5.09 1.61
CA PRO A 166 27.63 -4.70 3.03
C PRO A 166 26.75 -3.47 3.30
N ALA A 167 26.53 -2.62 2.29
CA ALA A 167 25.62 -1.47 2.37
C ALA A 167 24.14 -1.86 2.60
N LEU A 168 23.77 -3.12 2.38
CA LEU A 168 22.44 -3.65 2.69
C LEU A 168 22.25 -4.05 4.16
N ASP A 169 23.28 -3.95 5.00
CA ASP A 169 23.14 -4.23 6.43
C ASP A 169 22.34 -3.13 7.12
N ILE A 170 21.02 -3.31 7.10
CA ILE A 170 20.05 -2.40 7.72
C ILE A 170 20.21 -2.32 9.24
N SER A 171 20.72 -3.40 9.87
CA SER A 171 20.85 -3.50 11.33
C SER A 171 21.79 -2.43 11.89
N GLN A 172 22.96 -2.25 11.26
CA GLN A 172 23.91 -1.22 11.68
C GLN A 172 23.35 0.19 11.50
N THR A 173 22.64 0.43 10.41
CA THR A 173 22.03 1.73 10.13
C THR A 173 20.94 2.06 11.15
N LEU A 174 20.10 1.09 11.51
CA LEU A 174 19.05 1.25 12.51
C LEU A 174 19.60 1.43 13.92
N ALA A 175 20.65 0.68 14.29
CA ALA A 175 21.33 0.84 15.57
C ALA A 175 21.86 2.28 15.74
N ARG A 176 22.58 2.78 14.72
CA ARG A 176 23.10 4.15 14.74
C ARG A 176 21.99 5.20 14.82
N LEU A 177 20.89 5.03 14.06
CA LEU A 177 19.74 5.95 14.15
C LEU A 177 19.11 5.92 15.54
N GLY A 178 19.01 4.76 16.18
CA GLY A 178 18.52 4.60 17.54
C GLY A 178 19.40 5.38 18.56
N GLU A 179 20.72 5.27 18.45
CA GLU A 179 21.67 6.02 19.27
C GLU A 179 21.57 7.54 19.03
N GLU A 180 21.60 7.98 17.77
CA GLU A 180 21.51 9.40 17.38
C GLU A 180 20.22 10.07 17.84
N ARG A 181 19.12 9.33 17.90
CA ARG A 181 17.77 9.82 18.22
C ARG A 181 17.30 9.48 19.63
N GLY A 182 18.13 8.79 20.42
CA GLY A 182 17.81 8.42 21.81
C GLY A 182 16.63 7.44 21.95
N ALA A 183 16.34 6.65 20.91
CA ALA A 183 15.30 5.62 20.92
C ALA A 183 15.92 4.25 21.23
N PRO A 184 15.27 3.40 22.05
CA PRO A 184 15.76 2.05 22.31
C PRO A 184 15.86 1.23 21.01
N PHE A 185 16.97 0.50 20.85
CA PHE A 185 17.18 -0.38 19.68
C PHE A 185 16.08 -1.45 19.56
N ASP A 186 15.58 -1.97 20.69
CA ASP A 186 14.53 -3.00 20.72
C ASP A 186 13.22 -2.55 20.04
N SER A 187 12.91 -1.26 20.05
CA SER A 187 11.72 -0.73 19.36
C SER A 187 11.87 -0.72 17.83
N ILE A 188 13.07 -0.96 17.32
CA ILE A 188 13.42 -0.93 15.90
C ILE A 188 13.97 -2.28 15.41
N SER A 189 14.26 -3.23 16.31
CA SER A 189 14.91 -4.52 16.00
C SER A 189 14.10 -5.46 15.11
N HIS A 190 12.80 -5.14 14.88
CA HIS A 190 11.92 -5.94 14.03
C HIS A 190 12.02 -5.61 12.54
N LEU A 191 12.82 -4.63 12.15
CA LEU A 191 12.83 -4.07 10.80
C LEU A 191 13.75 -4.79 9.80
N GLY A 192 14.63 -5.66 10.27
CA GLY A 192 15.43 -6.56 9.44
C GLY A 192 15.27 -7.97 9.98
N SER A 193 14.33 -8.74 9.46
CA SER A 193 14.11 -10.12 9.86
C SER A 193 14.81 -11.06 8.89
N TRP A 194 15.44 -12.11 9.41
CA TRP A 194 16.11 -13.14 8.64
C TRP A 194 15.36 -14.45 8.78
N ASN A 195 14.98 -15.04 7.67
CA ASN A 195 14.40 -16.37 7.63
C ASN A 195 15.07 -17.18 6.51
N HIS A 196 15.62 -18.34 6.86
CA HIS A 196 16.30 -19.26 5.95
C HIS A 196 17.41 -18.55 5.13
N ASP A 197 17.19 -18.43 3.81
CA ASP A 197 18.11 -17.84 2.85
C ASP A 197 17.69 -16.41 2.41
N ARG A 198 16.72 -15.79 3.12
CA ARG A 198 16.16 -14.48 2.75
C ARG A 198 16.25 -13.47 3.89
N ALA A 199 16.39 -12.21 3.49
CA ALA A 199 16.23 -11.04 4.35
C ALA A 199 14.98 -10.28 3.95
N LEU A 200 14.22 -9.84 4.93
CA LEU A 200 13.01 -9.01 4.72
C LEU A 200 13.29 -7.58 5.15
N PHE A 201 13.07 -6.64 4.24
CA PHE A 201 13.04 -5.22 4.51
C PHE A 201 11.59 -4.77 4.47
N SER A 202 11.04 -4.35 5.60
CA SER A 202 9.64 -3.93 5.72
C SER A 202 9.50 -2.80 6.73
N ILE A 203 8.62 -1.85 6.46
CA ILE A 203 8.21 -0.83 7.43
C ILE A 203 7.36 -1.48 8.54
N VAL A 204 6.60 -2.51 8.21
CA VAL A 204 5.63 -3.13 9.12
C VAL A 204 6.22 -4.39 9.73
N PRO A 205 6.40 -4.45 11.06
CA PRO A 205 6.85 -5.65 11.74
C PRO A 205 5.77 -6.76 11.74
N PRO A 206 6.16 -8.04 11.89
CA PRO A 206 5.25 -9.18 11.76
C PRO A 206 3.99 -9.12 12.64
N GLU A 207 4.13 -8.63 13.87
CA GLU A 207 3.01 -8.53 14.82
C GLU A 207 1.97 -7.50 14.36
N ARG A 208 2.43 -6.37 13.82
CA ARG A 208 1.56 -5.33 13.25
C ARG A 208 0.96 -5.79 11.92
N LEU A 209 1.74 -6.50 11.10
CA LEU A 209 1.26 -7.11 9.86
C LEU A 209 0.03 -7.98 10.13
N ARG A 210 0.10 -8.89 11.13
CA ARG A 210 -1.02 -9.74 11.50
C ARG A 210 -2.27 -8.95 11.87
N ARG A 211 -2.13 -7.96 12.75
CA ARG A 211 -3.25 -7.12 13.22
C ARG A 211 -3.92 -6.33 12.10
N ILE A 212 -3.14 -5.85 11.12
CA ILE A 212 -3.68 -5.14 9.96
C ILE A 212 -4.40 -6.13 9.03
N LEU A 213 -3.77 -7.28 8.74
CA LEU A 213 -4.32 -8.27 7.80
C LEU A 213 -5.62 -8.90 8.31
N GLU A 214 -5.81 -9.06 9.63
CA GLU A 214 -7.09 -9.48 10.21
C GLU A 214 -8.25 -8.57 9.76
N ARG A 215 -8.01 -7.26 9.66
CA ARG A 215 -9.01 -6.30 9.17
C ARG A 215 -9.11 -6.27 7.64
N VAL A 216 -7.98 -6.41 6.96
CA VAL A 216 -7.94 -6.42 5.48
C VAL A 216 -8.72 -7.60 4.93
N PHE A 217 -8.70 -8.74 5.61
CA PHE A 217 -9.38 -9.97 5.19
C PHE A 217 -10.78 -10.14 5.80
N ASP A 218 -11.26 -9.15 6.56
CA ASP A 218 -12.62 -9.13 7.10
C ASP A 218 -13.60 -8.57 6.06
N GLU A 219 -14.65 -9.33 5.74
CA GLU A 219 -15.69 -8.97 4.77
C GLU A 219 -16.57 -7.81 5.25
N GLU A 220 -16.69 -7.61 6.57
CA GLU A 220 -17.37 -6.45 7.16
C GLU A 220 -16.48 -5.20 7.22
N GLU A 221 -15.19 -5.33 6.92
CA GLU A 221 -14.27 -4.22 6.80
C GLU A 221 -13.82 -4.02 5.34
N PHE A 222 -12.65 -4.53 4.99
CA PHE A 222 -12.02 -4.21 3.70
C PHE A 222 -12.26 -5.23 2.60
N LEU A 223 -12.43 -6.51 2.95
CA LEU A 223 -12.55 -7.56 1.95
C LEU A 223 -13.92 -7.53 1.26
N SER A 224 -13.93 -7.46 -0.06
CA SER A 224 -15.14 -7.58 -0.87
C SER A 224 -15.05 -8.77 -1.82
N PRO A 225 -16.17 -9.21 -2.45
CA PRO A 225 -16.12 -10.20 -3.51
C PRO A 225 -15.26 -9.79 -4.73
N TYR A 226 -14.88 -8.51 -4.84
CA TYR A 226 -14.20 -7.91 -5.99
C TYR A 226 -12.83 -7.34 -5.64
N GLY A 227 -12.31 -7.57 -4.44
CA GLY A 227 -11.00 -7.09 -3.98
C GLY A 227 -11.08 -6.31 -2.67
N ILE A 228 -10.05 -5.53 -2.37
CA ILE A 228 -9.93 -4.74 -1.13
C ILE A 228 -10.51 -3.34 -1.36
N ARG A 229 -11.46 -2.95 -0.50
CA ARG A 229 -12.11 -1.63 -0.47
C ARG A 229 -11.13 -0.55 -0.03
N SER A 230 -11.31 0.66 -0.53
CA SER A 230 -10.47 1.81 -0.16
C SER A 230 -10.79 2.40 1.22
N LEU A 231 -11.97 2.17 1.75
CA LEU A 231 -12.41 2.51 3.10
C LEU A 231 -13.14 1.33 3.72
N SER A 232 -12.96 1.10 5.02
CA SER A 232 -13.66 0.05 5.74
C SER A 232 -15.18 0.23 5.69
N LYS A 233 -15.88 -0.87 5.41
CA LYS A 233 -17.34 -0.91 5.34
C LYS A 233 -18.03 -0.64 6.69
N ILE A 234 -17.31 -0.74 7.81
CA ILE A 234 -17.86 -0.41 9.15
C ILE A 234 -18.47 0.99 9.20
N TYR A 235 -17.99 1.92 8.35
CA TYR A 235 -18.50 3.30 8.27
C TYR A 235 -19.79 3.45 7.45
N GLU A 236 -20.37 2.35 6.96
CA GLU A 236 -21.68 2.36 6.30
C GLU A 236 -22.78 2.72 7.30
N ASN A 237 -22.78 2.05 8.46
CA ASN A 237 -23.78 2.23 9.51
C ASN A 237 -23.26 3.06 10.70
N ASN A 238 -21.96 3.26 10.80
CA ASN A 238 -21.30 3.99 11.89
C ASN A 238 -20.31 5.01 11.33
N PRO A 239 -20.75 6.11 10.72
CA PRO A 239 -19.87 7.12 10.17
C PRO A 239 -18.92 7.68 11.24
N TYR A 240 -17.65 7.84 10.88
CA TYR A 240 -16.67 8.47 11.78
C TYR A 240 -16.74 9.98 11.68
N SER A 241 -16.91 10.66 12.81
CA SER A 241 -16.96 12.12 12.90
C SER A 241 -15.86 12.63 13.80
N TYR A 242 -15.28 13.77 13.43
CA TYR A 242 -14.25 14.43 14.20
C TYR A 242 -14.46 15.94 14.20
N GLN A 243 -14.23 16.56 15.36
CA GLN A 243 -14.31 18.01 15.53
C GLN A 243 -12.98 18.56 16.03
N GLN A 244 -12.45 19.56 15.34
CA GLN A 244 -11.28 20.31 15.75
C GLN A 244 -11.61 21.81 15.72
N GLY A 245 -11.72 22.43 16.90
CA GLY A 245 -12.18 23.81 16.99
C GLY A 245 -13.55 24.00 16.34
N ASN A 246 -13.61 24.85 15.33
CA ASN A 246 -14.82 25.09 14.52
C ASN A 246 -14.90 24.20 13.25
N ASP A 247 -13.90 23.39 13.00
CA ASP A 247 -13.89 22.44 11.87
C ASP A 247 -14.52 21.12 12.31
N PHE A 248 -15.61 20.75 11.66
CA PHE A 248 -16.31 19.47 11.87
C PHE A 248 -16.42 18.75 10.53
N ALA A 249 -16.11 17.48 10.54
CA ALA A 249 -16.22 16.63 9.35
C ALA A 249 -16.67 15.22 9.73
N THR A 250 -17.29 14.56 8.74
CA THR A 250 -17.74 13.17 8.85
C THR A 250 -17.27 12.40 7.63
N ILE A 251 -16.85 11.18 7.83
CA ILE A 251 -16.55 10.23 6.77
C ILE A 251 -17.47 9.01 6.91
N SER A 252 -18.06 8.59 5.79
CA SER A 252 -18.91 7.42 5.69
C SER A 252 -18.50 6.56 4.51
N TYR A 253 -18.78 5.27 4.57
CA TYR A 253 -18.57 4.36 3.45
C TYR A 253 -19.50 4.71 2.28
N SER A 254 -18.92 4.83 1.08
CA SER A 254 -19.62 5.08 -0.17
C SER A 254 -19.02 4.22 -1.26
N PRO A 255 -19.66 3.10 -1.64
CA PRO A 255 -19.05 2.12 -2.53
C PRO A 255 -18.99 2.52 -4.01
N ALA A 256 -19.64 3.61 -4.42
CA ALA A 256 -19.78 4.09 -5.80
C ALA A 256 -19.14 5.48 -5.98
N ASP A 257 -19.86 6.39 -6.61
CA ASP A 257 -19.45 7.78 -6.81
C ASP A 257 -19.30 8.53 -5.48
N SER A 258 -18.47 9.58 -5.50
CA SER A 258 -18.25 10.40 -4.31
C SER A 258 -19.52 11.16 -3.90
N PRO A 259 -19.95 11.05 -2.62
CA PRO A 259 -21.04 11.84 -2.09
C PRO A 259 -20.64 13.29 -1.75
N VAL A 260 -19.35 13.62 -1.86
CA VAL A 260 -18.81 14.92 -1.48
C VAL A 260 -18.05 15.57 -2.65
N ALA A 261 -18.13 16.90 -2.73
CA ALA A 261 -17.48 17.67 -3.79
C ALA A 261 -15.98 17.93 -3.54
N MET A 262 -15.36 17.28 -2.55
CA MET A 262 -13.94 17.39 -2.31
C MET A 262 -13.18 16.97 -3.58
N PHE A 263 -12.22 17.77 -4.00
CA PHE A 263 -11.46 17.58 -5.26
C PHE A 263 -12.34 17.47 -6.53
N GLY A 264 -13.49 18.13 -6.56
CA GLY A 264 -14.40 18.12 -7.71
C GLY A 264 -15.36 16.93 -7.76
N GLY A 265 -15.24 15.94 -6.89
CA GLY A 265 -16.17 14.83 -6.75
C GLY A 265 -16.09 13.73 -7.81
N ASN A 266 -15.08 13.75 -8.69
CA ASN A 266 -14.94 12.77 -9.79
C ASN A 266 -14.05 11.59 -9.45
N SER A 267 -13.55 11.50 -8.21
CA SER A 267 -12.74 10.40 -7.71
C SER A 267 -13.21 10.06 -6.29
N ASN A 268 -13.43 8.79 -6.02
CA ASN A 268 -13.91 8.36 -4.72
C ASN A 268 -12.98 7.32 -4.08
N TRP A 269 -12.39 7.66 -2.94
CA TRP A 269 -11.53 6.80 -2.12
C TRP A 269 -12.22 6.36 -0.82
N ARG A 270 -13.55 6.48 -0.73
CA ARG A 270 -14.36 6.16 0.47
C ARG A 270 -15.18 4.89 0.31
N GLY A 271 -14.60 3.85 -0.33
CA GLY A 271 -15.27 2.54 -0.42
C GLY A 271 -15.01 1.72 -1.67
N PRO A 272 -14.82 2.32 -2.87
CA PRO A 272 -14.58 1.56 -4.08
C PRO A 272 -13.31 0.70 -4.03
N VAL A 273 -13.25 -0.26 -4.95
CA VAL A 273 -12.07 -1.08 -5.23
C VAL A 273 -11.23 -0.40 -6.31
N TRP A 274 -9.97 -0.10 -5.99
CA TRP A 274 -9.01 0.53 -6.88
C TRP A 274 -7.96 -0.50 -7.33
N MET A 275 -7.89 -0.77 -8.63
CA MET A 275 -7.04 -1.81 -9.20
C MET A 275 -5.54 -1.63 -8.87
N PRO A 276 -4.93 -0.42 -8.99
CA PRO A 276 -3.51 -0.25 -8.71
C PRO A 276 -3.13 -0.56 -7.26
N ILE A 277 -3.95 -0.12 -6.30
CA ILE A 277 -3.66 -0.36 -4.87
C ILE A 277 -3.80 -1.83 -4.53
N ASN A 278 -4.85 -2.48 -5.04
CA ASN A 278 -5.04 -3.92 -4.89
C ASN A 278 -3.87 -4.72 -5.47
N PHE A 279 -3.39 -4.33 -6.66
CA PHE A 279 -2.24 -4.97 -7.29
C PHE A 279 -0.97 -4.83 -6.43
N LEU A 280 -0.68 -3.63 -5.93
CA LEU A 280 0.48 -3.41 -5.05
C LEU A 280 0.36 -4.19 -3.74
N LEU A 281 -0.86 -4.30 -3.18
CA LEU A 281 -1.08 -5.11 -1.98
C LEU A 281 -0.85 -6.60 -2.25
N ILE A 282 -1.31 -7.12 -3.40
CA ILE A 282 -1.05 -8.49 -3.84
C ILE A 282 0.47 -8.73 -3.95
N GLU A 283 1.21 -7.84 -4.62
CA GLU A 283 2.67 -7.95 -4.70
C GLU A 283 3.35 -7.91 -3.32
N ALA A 284 2.85 -7.08 -2.40
CA ALA A 284 3.35 -7.05 -1.02
C ALA A 284 3.10 -8.39 -0.29
N LEU A 285 1.89 -8.95 -0.40
CA LEU A 285 1.56 -10.25 0.16
C LEU A 285 2.42 -11.38 -0.43
N GLN A 286 2.73 -11.32 -1.74
CA GLN A 286 3.65 -12.26 -2.38
C GLN A 286 5.07 -12.15 -1.82
N LYS A 287 5.58 -10.93 -1.60
CA LYS A 287 6.90 -10.71 -1.00
C LYS A 287 6.97 -11.21 0.45
N PHE A 288 5.94 -10.94 1.25
CA PHE A 288 5.81 -11.50 2.59
C PHE A 288 5.66 -13.03 2.56
N GLY A 289 4.85 -13.57 1.65
CA GLY A 289 4.68 -15.01 1.46
C GLY A 289 5.98 -15.70 1.05
N HIS A 290 6.78 -15.07 0.20
CA HIS A 290 8.12 -15.56 -0.18
C HIS A 290 9.07 -15.65 1.01
N PHE A 291 8.96 -14.71 1.96
CA PHE A 291 9.81 -14.67 3.14
C PHE A 291 9.34 -15.63 4.23
N PHE A 292 8.04 -15.60 4.56
CA PHE A 292 7.49 -16.38 5.68
C PHE A 292 7.09 -17.80 5.30
N GLY A 293 6.74 -18.08 4.04
CA GLY A 293 6.23 -19.37 3.62
C GLY A 293 5.00 -19.78 4.44
N ASP A 294 4.98 -21.05 4.88
CA ASP A 294 3.91 -21.62 5.70
C ASP A 294 4.00 -21.30 7.20
N ASP A 295 5.06 -20.60 7.62
CA ASP A 295 5.22 -20.19 9.02
C ASP A 295 4.32 -19.01 9.40
N PHE A 296 3.75 -18.32 8.40
CA PHE A 296 2.82 -17.22 8.60
C PHE A 296 1.51 -17.47 7.85
N LYS A 297 0.51 -17.93 8.60
CA LYS A 297 -0.86 -18.17 8.08
C LYS A 297 -1.85 -17.24 8.74
N MET A 298 -2.89 -16.92 7.98
CA MET A 298 -4.03 -16.09 8.39
C MET A 298 -5.33 -16.78 7.99
N GLU A 299 -6.39 -16.56 8.76
CA GLU A 299 -7.73 -16.90 8.29
C GLU A 299 -8.12 -16.06 7.09
N PHE A 300 -8.63 -16.71 6.05
CA PHE A 300 -9.10 -16.02 4.85
C PHE A 300 -10.40 -16.64 4.30
N PRO A 301 -11.51 -15.86 4.32
CA PRO A 301 -11.75 -14.59 5.03
C PRO A 301 -11.57 -14.70 6.55
N THR A 302 -11.35 -13.57 7.23
CA THR A 302 -11.26 -13.50 8.70
C THR A 302 -12.53 -14.07 9.33
N GLY A 303 -12.38 -14.95 10.33
CA GLY A 303 -13.49 -15.64 10.99
C GLY A 303 -14.03 -16.88 10.24
N SER A 304 -13.43 -17.27 9.11
CA SER A 304 -13.85 -18.44 8.33
C SER A 304 -13.38 -19.78 8.91
N GLY A 305 -12.37 -19.76 9.76
CA GLY A 305 -11.66 -20.97 10.23
C GLY A 305 -10.74 -21.61 9.17
N GLN A 306 -10.56 -20.98 8.00
CA GLN A 306 -9.70 -21.48 6.92
C GLN A 306 -8.38 -20.71 6.92
N GLU A 307 -7.31 -21.38 7.36
CA GLU A 307 -5.97 -20.79 7.36
C GLU A 307 -5.28 -20.95 6.01
N MET A 308 -4.72 -19.86 5.51
CA MET A 308 -3.95 -19.80 4.26
C MET A 308 -2.65 -19.03 4.49
N ASN A 309 -1.58 -19.36 3.78
CA ASN A 309 -0.38 -18.56 3.74
C ASN A 309 -0.60 -17.30 2.87
N LEU A 310 0.28 -16.30 3.00
CA LEU A 310 0.08 -15.01 2.34
C LEU A 310 0.20 -15.10 0.81
N TRP A 311 0.95 -16.07 0.29
CA TRP A 311 1.04 -16.32 -1.14
C TRP A 311 -0.30 -16.79 -1.71
N ASP A 312 -0.91 -17.80 -1.09
CA ASP A 312 -2.20 -18.34 -1.53
C ASP A 312 -3.32 -17.30 -1.39
N ILE A 313 -3.31 -16.49 -0.32
CA ILE A 313 -4.24 -15.37 -0.16
C ILE A 313 -4.08 -14.36 -1.31
N SER A 314 -2.85 -14.07 -1.74
CA SER A 314 -2.61 -13.17 -2.86
C SER A 314 -3.26 -13.67 -4.15
N LEU A 315 -3.20 -14.98 -4.41
CA LEU A 315 -3.85 -15.61 -5.57
C LEU A 315 -5.39 -15.54 -5.49
N GLU A 316 -5.96 -15.69 -4.28
CA GLU A 316 -7.41 -15.51 -4.10
C GLU A 316 -7.86 -14.06 -4.34
N LEU A 317 -7.06 -13.06 -3.95
CA LEU A 317 -7.32 -11.67 -4.28
C LEU A 317 -7.22 -11.40 -5.78
N GLU A 318 -6.23 -11.99 -6.47
CA GLU A 318 -6.15 -11.91 -7.95
C GLU A 318 -7.41 -12.48 -8.61
N LYS A 319 -7.90 -13.63 -8.14
CA LYS A 319 -9.14 -14.25 -8.66
C LYS A 319 -10.35 -13.32 -8.49
N ARG A 320 -10.49 -12.64 -7.34
CA ARG A 320 -11.57 -11.68 -7.08
C ARG A 320 -11.51 -10.50 -8.06
N LEU A 321 -10.33 -9.91 -8.28
CA LEU A 321 -10.14 -8.79 -9.21
C LEU A 321 -10.37 -9.21 -10.68
N ILE A 322 -9.86 -10.35 -11.08
CA ILE A 322 -10.10 -10.92 -12.41
C ILE A 322 -11.58 -11.21 -12.61
N GLY A 323 -12.27 -11.62 -11.54
CA GLY A 323 -13.71 -11.90 -11.52
C GLY A 323 -14.56 -10.71 -11.99
N ILE A 324 -14.11 -9.46 -11.78
CA ILE A 324 -14.77 -8.25 -12.29
C ILE A 324 -14.97 -8.32 -13.82
N PHE A 325 -14.00 -8.90 -14.54
CA PHE A 325 -13.96 -8.96 -16.00
C PHE A 325 -14.46 -10.29 -16.60
N ARG A 326 -14.51 -11.35 -15.78
CA ARG A 326 -15.02 -12.64 -16.25
C ARG A 326 -16.55 -12.63 -16.31
N ARG A 327 -17.09 -13.47 -17.20
CA ARG A 327 -18.52 -13.75 -17.22
C ARG A 327 -18.87 -14.67 -16.06
N ASP A 328 -19.92 -14.32 -15.35
CA ASP A 328 -20.52 -15.17 -14.33
C ASP A 328 -21.39 -16.30 -14.95
N GLN A 329 -22.04 -17.08 -14.11
CA GLN A 329 -22.93 -18.16 -14.56
C GLN A 329 -24.11 -17.66 -15.41
N SER A 330 -24.53 -16.39 -15.24
CA SER A 330 -25.57 -15.71 -16.00
C SER A 330 -25.03 -15.02 -17.27
N GLN A 331 -23.76 -15.27 -17.62
CA GLN A 331 -23.05 -14.65 -18.75
C GLN A 331 -22.89 -13.13 -18.62
N ARG A 332 -23.02 -12.58 -17.42
CA ARG A 332 -22.82 -11.15 -17.11
C ARG A 332 -21.39 -10.89 -16.63
N ARG A 333 -20.90 -9.68 -16.90
CA ARG A 333 -19.64 -9.16 -16.34
C ARG A 333 -19.94 -8.11 -15.29
N ALA A 334 -19.30 -8.20 -14.13
CA ALA A 334 -19.55 -7.27 -13.02
C ALA A 334 -19.28 -5.82 -13.42
N PHE A 335 -18.19 -5.54 -14.16
CA PHE A 335 -17.86 -4.16 -14.55
C PHE A 335 -18.93 -3.47 -15.42
N ASN A 336 -19.74 -4.21 -16.15
CA ASN A 336 -20.85 -3.65 -16.92
C ASN A 336 -22.06 -3.24 -16.06
N GLY A 337 -22.08 -3.62 -14.78
CA GLY A 337 -23.18 -3.32 -13.87
C GLY A 337 -24.53 -3.81 -14.42
N ASP A 338 -25.58 -3.01 -14.24
CA ASP A 338 -26.94 -3.31 -14.72
C ASP A 338 -27.28 -2.68 -16.09
N VAL A 339 -26.25 -2.26 -16.84
CA VAL A 339 -26.43 -1.66 -18.17
C VAL A 339 -26.69 -2.76 -19.20
N ASP A 340 -27.95 -2.93 -19.60
CA ASP A 340 -28.38 -3.99 -20.52
C ASP A 340 -27.64 -3.97 -21.87
N LEU A 341 -27.37 -2.77 -22.40
CA LEU A 341 -26.59 -2.56 -23.62
C LEU A 341 -25.20 -3.24 -23.52
N PHE A 342 -24.48 -3.03 -22.41
CA PHE A 342 -23.13 -3.56 -22.22
C PHE A 342 -23.14 -5.05 -21.90
N GLN A 343 -24.23 -5.59 -21.36
CA GLN A 343 -24.34 -7.00 -21.03
C GLN A 343 -24.74 -7.86 -22.21
N ASN A 344 -25.69 -7.38 -23.07
CA ASN A 344 -26.42 -8.23 -23.99
C ASN A 344 -26.28 -7.86 -25.47
N ASP A 345 -26.02 -6.58 -25.81
CA ASP A 345 -25.91 -6.16 -27.20
C ASP A 345 -24.68 -6.78 -27.88
N PRO A 346 -24.83 -7.42 -29.06
CA PRO A 346 -23.73 -8.08 -29.76
C PRO A 346 -22.55 -7.19 -30.14
N LEU A 347 -22.73 -5.88 -30.26
CA LEU A 347 -21.67 -4.92 -30.57
C LEU A 347 -20.92 -4.46 -29.32
N TRP A 348 -21.52 -4.57 -28.13
CA TRP A 348 -20.99 -4.05 -26.88
C TRP A 348 -20.54 -5.13 -25.89
N ARG A 349 -21.26 -6.24 -25.78
CA ARG A 349 -21.07 -7.26 -24.75
C ARG A 349 -19.67 -7.87 -24.67
N ASP A 350 -18.91 -7.83 -25.76
CA ASP A 350 -17.56 -8.38 -25.84
C ASP A 350 -16.45 -7.31 -25.77
N LEU A 351 -16.82 -6.04 -25.62
CA LEU A 351 -15.87 -4.96 -25.38
C LEU A 351 -15.52 -4.88 -23.90
N PHE A 352 -14.28 -4.49 -23.62
CA PHE A 352 -13.77 -4.28 -22.27
C PHE A 352 -13.61 -2.79 -22.01
N LEU A 353 -14.29 -2.29 -20.98
CA LEU A 353 -14.08 -0.96 -20.46
C LEU A 353 -13.17 -1.07 -19.23
N PHE A 354 -12.07 -0.36 -19.26
CA PHE A 354 -11.13 -0.29 -18.13
C PHE A 354 -11.50 0.90 -17.24
N ASN A 355 -12.56 0.74 -16.46
CA ASN A 355 -13.04 1.78 -15.57
C ASN A 355 -11.97 2.19 -14.56
N GLU A 356 -12.04 3.43 -14.09
CA GLU A 356 -11.08 4.04 -13.17
C GLU A 356 -11.04 3.30 -11.84
N TYR A 357 -12.21 2.95 -11.30
CA TYR A 357 -12.40 2.14 -10.10
C TYR A 357 -13.71 1.35 -10.18
N PHE A 358 -13.96 0.50 -9.19
CA PHE A 358 -15.09 -0.42 -9.20
C PHE A 358 -15.89 -0.31 -7.91
N HIS A 359 -17.20 -0.44 -8.03
CA HIS A 359 -18.12 -0.41 -6.91
C HIS A 359 -17.75 -1.45 -5.85
N GLY A 360 -17.59 -1.03 -4.58
CA GLY A 360 -17.09 -1.85 -3.50
C GLY A 360 -17.94 -3.05 -3.11
N CYS A 361 -19.20 -3.14 -3.57
CA CYS A 361 -20.12 -4.24 -3.22
C CYS A 361 -20.51 -5.12 -4.42
N ASN A 362 -20.65 -4.57 -5.63
CA ASN A 362 -21.15 -5.31 -6.80
C ASN A 362 -20.17 -5.35 -7.99
N GLY A 363 -19.02 -4.69 -7.88
CA GLY A 363 -17.97 -4.72 -8.88
C GLY A 363 -18.26 -3.94 -10.17
N SER A 364 -19.37 -3.16 -10.24
CA SER A 364 -19.66 -2.34 -11.42
C SER A 364 -18.61 -1.25 -11.62
N GLY A 365 -18.31 -0.94 -12.88
CA GLY A 365 -17.34 0.10 -13.23
C GLY A 365 -17.88 1.49 -12.88
N VAL A 366 -17.01 2.31 -12.28
CA VAL A 366 -17.31 3.68 -11.83
C VAL A 366 -16.17 4.61 -12.26
N GLY A 367 -16.37 5.90 -12.17
CA GLY A 367 -15.42 6.93 -12.58
C GLY A 367 -15.25 7.01 -14.09
N ALA A 368 -14.08 7.40 -14.57
CA ALA A 368 -13.79 7.44 -15.99
C ALA A 368 -13.85 6.03 -16.60
N SER A 369 -14.54 5.93 -17.75
CA SER A 369 -14.84 4.63 -18.37
C SER A 369 -13.64 3.95 -19.04
N HIS A 370 -12.50 4.62 -19.15
CA HIS A 370 -11.34 4.05 -19.87
C HIS A 370 -9.99 4.56 -19.33
N GLN A 371 -9.57 4.01 -18.21
CA GLN A 371 -8.28 4.26 -17.54
C GLN A 371 -7.36 3.04 -17.67
N THR A 372 -6.89 2.77 -18.90
CA THR A 372 -6.06 1.58 -19.19
C THR A 372 -4.78 1.53 -18.37
N GLY A 373 -4.12 2.66 -18.14
CA GLY A 373 -2.90 2.72 -17.34
C GLY A 373 -3.07 2.25 -15.88
N TRP A 374 -4.31 2.27 -15.37
CA TRP A 374 -4.64 1.84 -14.02
C TRP A 374 -5.21 0.43 -13.97
N THR A 375 -6.13 0.13 -14.86
CA THR A 375 -7.01 -1.04 -14.74
C THR A 375 -6.59 -2.19 -15.64
N ALA A 376 -5.92 -1.92 -16.77
CA ALA A 376 -5.45 -3.00 -17.65
C ALA A 376 -4.35 -3.88 -17.02
N ILE A 377 -3.84 -3.53 -15.84
CA ILE A 377 -2.96 -4.38 -15.03
C ILE A 377 -3.59 -5.74 -14.69
N VAL A 378 -4.92 -5.87 -14.82
CA VAL A 378 -5.62 -7.15 -14.72
C VAL A 378 -5.06 -8.19 -15.69
N ALA A 379 -4.56 -7.79 -16.86
CA ALA A 379 -3.93 -8.70 -17.83
C ALA A 379 -2.65 -9.34 -17.25
N LYS A 380 -1.86 -8.59 -16.47
CA LYS A 380 -0.70 -9.15 -15.75
C LYS A 380 -1.15 -10.17 -14.70
N MET A 381 -2.18 -9.86 -13.91
CA MET A 381 -2.72 -10.79 -12.90
C MET A 381 -3.24 -12.09 -13.55
N MET A 382 -3.93 -12.00 -14.69
CA MET A 382 -4.35 -13.20 -15.46
C MET A 382 -3.16 -14.06 -15.86
N THR A 383 -2.07 -13.43 -16.31
CA THR A 383 -0.84 -14.15 -16.71
C THR A 383 -0.14 -14.77 -15.50
N GLN A 384 -0.12 -14.10 -14.37
CA GLN A 384 0.45 -14.63 -13.13
C GLN A 384 -0.33 -15.85 -12.65
N LEU A 385 -1.65 -15.73 -12.56
CA LEU A 385 -2.52 -16.81 -12.11
C LEU A 385 -2.39 -18.08 -12.97
N GLN A 386 -2.25 -17.93 -14.30
CA GLN A 386 -2.04 -19.07 -15.21
C GLN A 386 -0.73 -19.82 -14.96
N ARG A 387 0.34 -19.12 -14.59
CA ARG A 387 1.64 -19.74 -14.30
C ARG A 387 1.65 -20.58 -13.02
N TRP A 388 0.76 -20.26 -12.08
CA TRP A 388 0.71 -20.89 -10.76
C TRP A 388 -0.44 -21.88 -10.60
N GLN A 389 -1.37 -21.98 -11.57
CA GLN A 389 -2.29 -23.11 -11.60
C GLN A 389 -1.53 -24.34 -12.11
N PRO A 390 -1.40 -25.41 -11.33
CA PRO A 390 -0.85 -26.66 -11.88
C PRO A 390 -1.76 -27.07 -13.03
N ASN A 391 -1.12 -27.48 -14.15
CA ASN A 391 -1.84 -28.05 -15.29
C ASN A 391 -2.71 -29.21 -14.79
N THR A 392 -4.00 -28.94 -14.58
CA THR A 392 -5.02 -29.95 -14.32
C THR A 392 -5.57 -30.49 -15.64
N GLU A 393 -4.69 -30.70 -16.62
CA GLU A 393 -4.96 -31.46 -17.83
C GLU A 393 -3.96 -32.60 -17.90
N SER A 394 -4.33 -33.72 -17.29
CA SER A 394 -3.83 -35.05 -17.62
C SER A 394 -4.96 -36.07 -17.46
#